data_9ca721e9e468c321d8509563e4a702c7
#
_entry.id   9ca721e9e468c321d8509563e4a702c7
#
_cell.length_a   1.000
_cell.length_b   1.000
_cell.length_c   1.000
_cell.angle_alpha   90.00
_cell.angle_beta   90.00
_cell.angle_gamma   90.00
#
_symmetry.space_group_name_H-M   'P 1'
#
loop_
_entity.id
_entity.type
_entity.pdbx_description
1 polymer ?
#
loop_
_entity_poly.entity_id
_entity_poly.type
_entity_poly.pdbx_seq_one_letter_code
_entity_poly.pdbx_strand_id
1 'polypeptide(L)'
;MYDVVIAGAGPAGVSTAVALVRRDPSLKGRIVVLDRAKFPREKPCGGGLTGHAEEAMAKLGLELTVPSVPSPRAEVRFWDFRREVTLGKPVRVIRRDDFDASLVAQARDLGVEVREGAPLAGFAVDQDGVDVGVGQGERLRARVLVGADGVGSRVRKHLNAESDGTPIRLFRLEIPARGAWRSDAMLYDFSPMSDRLRGYLWVFPVDGERLNVGLMHDPAVALSGAELDALLHKHLGRLGITLPRAARGWPAFGYQPSAPIAALRLLTVGDAAGIDALTGEGIAVGMEQAQVAADAIVRALGTGDFRFAGYRRAVRRATVGRELAIDRWLARLLYRGDWRRWLSLVLLDERMLELYAARVSGSLVLADHKRELVFALWRHLFRARSRRRALAAASTLAPPDAQAA
;
A
#
# COMPACT_ATOMS: atom_id res chain seq x y z
N MET A 1 -26.18 -1.67 21.11
CA MET A 1 -26.12 -1.18 19.72
C MET A 1 -24.93 -0.28 19.60
N TYR A 2 -24.04 -0.53 18.62
CA TYR A 2 -22.87 0.31 18.36
C TYR A 2 -23.24 1.45 17.38
N ASP A 3 -22.51 2.56 17.43
CA ASP A 3 -22.59 3.54 16.35
C ASP A 3 -21.79 3.03 15.13
N VAL A 4 -20.61 2.44 15.38
CA VAL A 4 -19.74 2.00 14.30
C VAL A 4 -19.17 0.62 14.62
N VAL A 5 -19.31 -0.32 13.69
CA VAL A 5 -18.56 -1.56 13.64
C VAL A 5 -17.52 -1.44 12.53
N ILE A 6 -16.27 -1.76 12.84
CA ILE A 6 -15.15 -1.74 11.89
C ILE A 6 -14.66 -3.17 11.71
N ALA A 7 -14.72 -3.69 10.51
CA ALA A 7 -14.20 -5.03 10.18
C ALA A 7 -12.75 -4.92 9.74
N GLY A 8 -11.83 -5.44 10.55
CA GLY A 8 -10.38 -5.45 10.35
C GLY A 8 -9.65 -4.49 11.29
N ALA A 9 -8.73 -5.02 12.09
CA ALA A 9 -7.86 -4.26 13.00
C ALA A 9 -6.44 -4.06 12.43
N GLY A 10 -6.30 -3.98 11.11
CA GLY A 10 -5.09 -3.50 10.46
C GLY A 10 -4.96 -1.98 10.58
N PRO A 11 -3.87 -1.37 10.03
CA PRO A 11 -3.61 0.06 10.14
C PRO A 11 -4.81 0.94 9.75
N ALA A 12 -5.52 0.62 8.66
CA ALA A 12 -6.68 1.40 8.21
C ALA A 12 -7.86 1.33 9.20
N GLY A 13 -8.17 0.15 9.74
CA GLY A 13 -9.29 -0.01 10.66
C GLY A 13 -9.02 0.62 12.02
N VAL A 14 -7.83 0.37 12.59
CA VAL A 14 -7.40 1.01 13.84
C VAL A 14 -7.38 2.52 13.68
N SER A 15 -6.80 3.04 12.60
CA SER A 15 -6.77 4.48 12.32
C SER A 15 -8.16 5.08 12.18
N THR A 16 -9.13 4.33 11.62
CA THR A 16 -10.53 4.80 11.55
C THR A 16 -11.12 4.94 12.95
N ALA A 17 -10.94 3.93 13.82
CA ALA A 17 -11.44 3.99 15.19
C ALA A 17 -10.80 5.13 15.98
N VAL A 18 -9.47 5.27 15.91
CA VAL A 18 -8.72 6.35 16.56
C VAL A 18 -9.18 7.72 16.05
N ALA A 19 -9.32 7.88 14.73
CA ALA A 19 -9.78 9.11 14.13
C ALA A 19 -11.19 9.49 14.60
N LEU A 20 -12.09 8.53 14.72
CA LEU A 20 -13.46 8.73 15.23
C LEU A 20 -13.46 9.23 16.68
N VAL A 21 -12.75 8.52 17.57
CA VAL A 21 -12.68 8.90 19.01
C VAL A 21 -12.02 10.26 19.21
N ARG A 22 -11.03 10.62 18.39
CA ARG A 22 -10.39 11.95 18.47
C ARG A 22 -11.30 13.08 17.98
N ARG A 23 -12.15 12.83 16.98
CA ARG A 23 -13.11 13.81 16.46
C ARG A 23 -14.33 13.98 17.36
N ASP A 24 -14.76 12.87 17.94
CA ASP A 24 -15.90 12.84 18.84
C ASP A 24 -15.64 11.85 19.99
N PRO A 25 -15.12 12.34 21.14
CA PRO A 25 -14.86 11.51 22.31
C PRO A 25 -16.09 10.79 22.88
N SER A 26 -17.29 11.22 22.55
CA SER A 26 -18.54 10.56 22.98
C SER A 26 -18.74 9.19 22.34
N LEU A 27 -17.98 8.90 21.28
CA LEU A 27 -17.98 7.61 20.60
C LEU A 27 -17.18 6.51 21.33
N LYS A 28 -16.45 6.83 22.41
CA LYS A 28 -15.81 5.82 23.27
C LYS A 28 -16.85 4.81 23.78
N GLY A 29 -16.52 3.52 23.70
CA GLY A 29 -17.44 2.44 24.04
C GLY A 29 -18.62 2.22 23.08
N ARG A 30 -18.71 3.03 22.00
CA ARG A 30 -19.75 2.92 20.97
C ARG A 30 -19.20 2.50 19.60
N ILE A 31 -17.88 2.24 19.57
CA ILE A 31 -17.14 1.71 18.42
C ILE A 31 -16.57 0.36 18.80
N VAL A 32 -16.70 -0.62 17.92
CA VAL A 32 -16.00 -1.91 18.04
C VAL A 32 -15.24 -2.21 16.76
N VAL A 33 -14.00 -2.63 16.92
CA VAL A 33 -13.15 -3.14 15.83
C VAL A 33 -13.09 -4.67 15.94
N LEU A 34 -13.40 -5.35 14.85
CA LEU A 34 -13.40 -6.82 14.77
C LEU A 34 -12.20 -7.27 13.94
N ASP A 35 -11.44 -8.25 14.40
CA ASP A 35 -10.44 -8.92 13.56
C ASP A 35 -10.53 -10.43 13.71
N ARG A 36 -10.34 -11.14 12.59
CA ARG A 36 -10.33 -12.62 12.58
C ARG A 36 -9.11 -13.23 13.27
N ALA A 37 -8.01 -12.47 13.35
CA ALA A 37 -6.77 -12.91 13.96
C ALA A 37 -6.66 -12.46 15.41
N LYS A 38 -5.74 -13.09 16.13
CA LYS A 38 -5.20 -12.61 17.40
C LYS A 38 -3.87 -11.93 17.14
N PHE A 39 -3.59 -10.85 17.84
CA PHE A 39 -2.34 -10.10 17.71
C PHE A 39 -1.29 -10.55 18.72
N PRO A 40 0.02 -10.56 18.36
CA PRO A 40 0.58 -10.21 17.05
C PRO A 40 0.23 -11.25 15.97
N ARG A 41 0.05 -10.79 14.71
CA ARG A 41 -0.28 -11.67 13.60
C ARG A 41 0.58 -11.39 12.36
N GLU A 42 0.89 -12.43 11.60
CA GLU A 42 1.57 -12.26 10.31
C GLU A 42 0.68 -11.50 9.32
N LYS A 43 1.25 -10.48 8.69
CA LYS A 43 0.65 -9.79 7.54
C LYS A 43 1.75 -9.57 6.50
N PRO A 44 1.64 -10.17 5.31
CA PRO A 44 2.61 -9.96 4.24
C PRO A 44 2.68 -8.51 3.82
N CYS A 45 3.91 -7.96 3.84
CA CYS A 45 4.22 -6.58 3.48
C CYS A 45 5.74 -6.44 3.31
N GLY A 46 6.21 -5.52 2.48
CA GLY A 46 7.62 -5.12 2.43
C GLY A 46 8.11 -4.49 3.74
N GLY A 47 7.21 -3.98 4.56
CA GLY A 47 7.53 -3.41 5.87
C GLY A 47 8.06 -1.97 5.82
N GLY A 48 8.16 -1.36 4.65
CA GLY A 48 8.57 0.04 4.53
C GLY A 48 7.51 0.99 5.07
N LEU A 49 7.80 1.67 6.16
CA LEU A 49 7.02 2.76 6.72
C LEU A 49 7.63 4.07 6.23
N THR A 50 6.97 4.71 5.27
CA THR A 50 7.43 5.95 4.64
C THR A 50 7.30 7.15 5.58
N GLY A 51 8.01 8.23 5.32
CA GLY A 51 7.80 9.50 6.03
C GLY A 51 6.37 10.00 5.90
N HIS A 52 5.70 9.70 4.80
CA HIS A 52 4.27 9.95 4.59
C HIS A 52 3.39 9.15 5.58
N ALA A 53 3.73 7.88 5.83
CA ALA A 53 3.02 7.08 6.83
C ALA A 53 3.26 7.59 8.26
N GLU A 54 4.49 8.01 8.59
CA GLU A 54 4.77 8.64 9.89
C GLU A 54 3.98 9.93 10.10
N GLU A 55 3.83 10.76 9.07
CA GLU A 55 2.97 11.95 9.13
C GLU A 55 1.50 11.62 9.33
N ALA A 56 1.00 10.58 8.63
CA ALA A 56 -0.37 10.12 8.82
C ALA A 56 -0.60 9.60 10.25
N MET A 57 0.38 8.89 10.83
CA MET A 57 0.37 8.48 12.24
C MET A 57 0.35 9.68 13.19
N ALA A 58 1.23 10.65 12.98
CA ALA A 58 1.32 11.85 13.81
C ALA A 58 0.00 12.65 13.82
N LYS A 59 -0.65 12.81 12.67
CA LYS A 59 -1.99 13.43 12.56
C LYS A 59 -3.07 12.68 13.35
N LEU A 60 -2.90 11.39 13.53
CA LEU A 60 -3.77 10.54 14.34
C LEU A 60 -3.32 10.47 15.81
N GLY A 61 -2.16 11.05 16.15
CA GLY A 61 -1.52 10.92 17.45
C GLY A 61 -1.18 9.48 17.79
N LEU A 62 -0.81 8.69 16.79
CA LEU A 62 -0.25 7.36 16.91
C LEU A 62 1.27 7.44 16.88
N GLU A 63 1.92 6.59 17.64
CA GLU A 63 3.38 6.56 17.79
C GLU A 63 3.97 5.26 17.24
N LEU A 64 5.18 5.35 16.69
CA LEU A 64 5.95 4.17 16.31
C LEU A 64 6.72 3.66 17.53
N THR A 65 6.15 2.68 18.21
CA THR A 65 6.69 2.13 19.48
C THR A 65 7.43 0.80 19.30
N VAL A 66 7.56 0.33 18.05
CA VAL A 66 8.21 -0.96 17.75
C VAL A 66 9.60 -0.75 17.15
N PRO A 67 10.50 -1.76 17.27
CA PRO A 67 11.79 -1.73 16.61
C PRO A 67 11.65 -1.50 15.10
N SER A 68 12.53 -0.67 14.55
CA SER A 68 12.55 -0.37 13.12
C SER A 68 13.97 -0.10 12.63
N VAL A 69 14.26 -0.42 11.38
CA VAL A 69 15.53 -0.10 10.74
C VAL A 69 15.37 1.17 9.90
N PRO A 70 16.05 2.26 10.25
CA PRO A 70 16.04 3.46 9.42
C PRO A 70 16.88 3.24 8.16
N SER A 71 16.27 3.40 7.00
CA SER A 71 16.92 3.34 5.69
C SER A 71 16.92 4.74 5.07
N PRO A 72 18.01 5.52 5.24
CA PRO A 72 18.11 6.89 4.72
C PRO A 72 18.30 6.95 3.21
N ARG A 73 18.50 5.82 2.56
CA ARG A 73 18.78 5.73 1.13
C ARG A 73 17.86 4.71 0.45
N ALA A 74 17.56 4.99 -0.83
CA ALA A 74 16.92 4.06 -1.75
C ALA A 74 17.87 3.82 -2.94
N GLU A 75 18.18 2.56 -3.23
CA GLU A 75 18.90 2.17 -4.43
C GLU A 75 17.88 1.69 -5.47
N VAL A 76 17.90 2.33 -6.64
CA VAL A 76 17.13 1.89 -7.81
C VAL A 76 18.09 1.22 -8.77
N ARG A 77 17.74 0.01 -9.20
CA ARG A 77 18.61 -0.83 -10.04
C ARG A 77 17.89 -1.32 -11.31
N PHE A 78 18.63 -1.39 -12.39
CA PHE A 78 18.25 -2.10 -13.60
C PHE A 78 19.50 -2.72 -14.23
N TRP A 79 19.65 -4.03 -14.10
CA TRP A 79 20.88 -4.79 -14.44
C TRP A 79 22.10 -4.19 -13.72
N ASP A 80 23.11 -3.75 -14.48
CA ASP A 80 24.34 -3.15 -13.94
C ASP A 80 24.18 -1.66 -13.62
N PHE A 81 23.10 -1.04 -14.11
CA PHE A 81 22.78 0.36 -13.79
C PHE A 81 22.30 0.46 -12.35
N ARG A 82 22.90 1.37 -11.60
CA ARG A 82 22.55 1.66 -10.20
C ARG A 82 22.41 3.15 -9.99
N ARG A 83 21.41 3.52 -9.27
CA ARG A 83 21.25 4.89 -8.79
C ARG A 83 20.81 4.88 -7.34
N GLU A 84 21.53 5.62 -6.53
CA GLU A 84 21.20 5.83 -5.12
C GLU A 84 20.58 7.20 -4.94
N VAL A 85 19.56 7.28 -4.11
CA VAL A 85 18.86 8.50 -3.75
C VAL A 85 18.84 8.60 -2.23
N THR A 86 19.28 9.74 -1.70
CA THR A 86 19.16 10.06 -0.28
C THR A 86 17.75 10.58 0.00
N LEU A 87 17.12 10.04 1.02
CA LEU A 87 15.78 10.41 1.45
C LEU A 87 15.86 11.52 2.49
N GLY A 88 15.00 12.52 2.39
CA GLY A 88 14.95 13.63 3.36
C GLY A 88 14.55 13.17 4.77
N LYS A 89 13.68 12.17 4.86
CA LYS A 89 13.43 11.35 6.05
C LYS A 89 13.71 9.89 5.72
N PRO A 90 14.41 9.13 6.58
CA PRO A 90 14.58 7.69 6.38
C PRO A 90 13.24 6.97 6.31
N VAL A 91 13.10 6.03 5.39
CA VAL A 91 12.02 5.03 5.48
C VAL A 91 12.39 4.07 6.61
N ARG A 92 11.45 3.77 7.48
CA ARG A 92 11.66 2.78 8.55
C ARG A 92 11.14 1.43 8.12
N VAL A 93 12.00 0.43 8.10
CA VAL A 93 11.56 -0.94 7.86
C VAL A 93 11.14 -1.56 9.18
N ILE A 94 9.89 -2.02 9.22
CA ILE A 94 9.23 -2.57 10.41
C ILE A 94 8.76 -4.00 10.17
N ARG A 95 8.50 -4.73 11.24
CA ARG A 95 7.73 -5.97 11.20
C ARG A 95 6.25 -5.65 11.42
N ARG A 96 5.41 -6.15 10.52
CA ARG A 96 3.98 -5.88 10.53
C ARG A 96 3.23 -6.56 11.67
N ASP A 97 3.73 -7.69 12.17
CA ASP A 97 3.17 -8.37 13.34
C ASP A 97 3.24 -7.48 14.58
N ASP A 98 4.41 -6.95 14.88
CA ASP A 98 4.64 -6.06 16.02
C ASP A 98 3.96 -4.71 15.83
N PHE A 99 4.08 -4.12 14.62
CA PHE A 99 3.50 -2.83 14.30
C PHE A 99 1.98 -2.82 14.41
N ASP A 100 1.31 -3.79 13.79
CA ASP A 100 -0.15 -3.86 13.85
C ASP A 100 -0.63 -4.10 15.30
N ALA A 101 0.10 -4.93 16.07
CA ALA A 101 -0.19 -5.14 17.49
C ALA A 101 -0.05 -3.85 18.32
N SER A 102 1.00 -3.05 18.07
CA SER A 102 1.19 -1.78 18.77
C SER A 102 0.07 -0.77 18.47
N LEU A 103 -0.40 -0.72 17.21
CA LEU A 103 -1.54 0.13 16.85
C LEU A 103 -2.82 -0.30 17.57
N VAL A 104 -3.07 -1.60 17.67
CA VAL A 104 -4.22 -2.16 18.42
C VAL A 104 -4.12 -1.79 19.90
N ALA A 105 -2.94 -1.89 20.52
CA ALA A 105 -2.73 -1.48 21.91
C ALA A 105 -3.05 0.00 22.11
N GLN A 106 -2.51 0.89 21.26
CA GLN A 106 -2.79 2.32 21.32
C GLN A 106 -4.27 2.66 21.14
N ALA A 107 -4.99 1.93 20.29
CA ALA A 107 -6.44 2.11 20.14
C ALA A 107 -7.19 1.72 21.44
N ARG A 108 -6.79 0.62 22.09
CA ARG A 108 -7.35 0.19 23.37
C ARG A 108 -7.10 1.20 24.47
N ASP A 109 -5.90 1.79 24.53
CA ASP A 109 -5.55 2.84 25.50
C ASP A 109 -6.42 4.10 25.31
N LEU A 110 -6.89 4.36 24.09
CA LEU A 110 -7.86 5.41 23.78
C LEU A 110 -9.31 5.03 24.11
N GLY A 111 -9.56 3.81 24.61
CA GLY A 111 -10.90 3.33 24.95
C GLY A 111 -11.68 2.73 23.78
N VAL A 112 -11.01 2.32 22.69
CA VAL A 112 -11.63 1.57 21.59
C VAL A 112 -11.72 0.09 21.95
N GLU A 113 -12.91 -0.49 21.82
CA GLU A 113 -13.09 -1.93 21.92
C GLU A 113 -12.52 -2.62 20.68
N VAL A 114 -11.56 -3.56 20.89
CA VAL A 114 -11.00 -4.39 19.81
C VAL A 114 -11.19 -5.84 20.17
N ARG A 115 -11.96 -6.56 19.34
CA ARG A 115 -12.25 -7.99 19.46
C ARG A 115 -11.40 -8.80 18.50
N GLU A 116 -10.52 -9.58 19.05
CA GLU A 116 -9.66 -10.52 18.32
C GLU A 116 -10.32 -11.89 18.17
N GLY A 117 -9.99 -12.63 17.12
CA GLY A 117 -10.62 -13.92 16.84
C GLY A 117 -12.11 -13.81 16.47
N ALA A 118 -12.55 -12.60 16.09
CA ALA A 118 -13.93 -12.22 15.83
C ALA A 118 -14.11 -11.81 14.36
N PRO A 119 -14.12 -12.76 13.41
CA PRO A 119 -14.27 -12.45 11.99
C PRO A 119 -15.65 -11.90 11.67
N LEU A 120 -15.72 -10.91 10.77
CA LEU A 120 -16.97 -10.54 10.10
C LEU A 120 -17.47 -11.75 9.31
N ALA A 121 -18.54 -12.40 9.76
CA ALA A 121 -19.12 -13.58 9.10
C ALA A 121 -20.06 -13.19 7.96
N GLY A 122 -20.79 -12.08 8.10
CA GLY A 122 -21.72 -11.51 7.14
C GLY A 122 -22.39 -10.30 7.71
N PHE A 123 -23.23 -9.64 6.90
CA PHE A 123 -24.03 -8.49 7.38
C PHE A 123 -25.27 -8.31 6.51
N ALA A 124 -26.27 -7.63 7.07
CA ALA A 124 -27.45 -7.16 6.36
C ALA A 124 -27.69 -5.68 6.69
N VAL A 125 -28.04 -4.89 5.67
CA VAL A 125 -28.33 -3.45 5.82
C VAL A 125 -29.82 -3.19 5.67
N ASP A 126 -30.39 -2.42 6.57
CA ASP A 126 -31.73 -1.88 6.45
C ASP A 126 -31.76 -0.35 6.68
N GLN A 127 -32.96 0.23 6.72
CA GLN A 127 -33.15 1.69 6.90
C GLN A 127 -32.66 2.18 8.27
N ASP A 128 -32.65 1.32 9.29
CA ASP A 128 -32.36 1.70 10.68
C ASP A 128 -30.95 1.36 11.13
N GLY A 129 -30.27 0.43 10.42
CA GLY A 129 -28.91 0.03 10.81
C GLY A 129 -28.30 -1.08 9.95
N VAL A 130 -27.29 -1.71 10.54
CA VAL A 130 -26.59 -2.86 9.96
C VAL A 130 -26.58 -3.98 10.99
N ASP A 131 -27.11 -5.14 10.63
CA ASP A 131 -26.92 -6.37 11.37
C ASP A 131 -25.60 -7.01 10.98
N VAL A 132 -24.70 -7.16 11.93
CA VAL A 132 -23.33 -7.66 11.70
C VAL A 132 -23.18 -9.02 12.37
N GLY A 133 -22.98 -10.06 11.58
CA GLY A 133 -22.65 -11.38 12.07
C GLY A 133 -21.16 -11.50 12.41
N VAL A 134 -20.85 -12.01 13.61
CA VAL A 134 -19.49 -12.18 14.12
C VAL A 134 -19.24 -13.65 14.45
N GLY A 135 -18.14 -14.20 13.92
CA GLY A 135 -17.76 -15.58 14.20
C GLY A 135 -18.83 -16.59 13.83
N GLN A 136 -19.13 -17.50 14.77
CA GLN A 136 -20.07 -18.61 14.56
C GLN A 136 -21.45 -18.36 15.20
N GLY A 137 -21.99 -17.16 15.15
CA GLY A 137 -23.40 -16.93 15.55
C GLY A 137 -23.70 -15.70 16.38
N GLU A 138 -22.69 -14.97 16.85
CA GLU A 138 -22.92 -13.68 17.49
C GLU A 138 -23.43 -12.66 16.49
N ARG A 139 -24.36 -11.82 16.89
CA ARG A 139 -24.89 -10.71 16.10
C ARG A 139 -24.72 -9.39 16.85
N LEU A 140 -24.23 -8.39 16.13
CA LEU A 140 -24.15 -7.02 16.60
C LEU A 140 -25.06 -6.14 15.74
N ARG A 141 -25.64 -5.11 16.35
CA ARG A 141 -26.36 -4.09 15.63
C ARG A 141 -25.55 -2.79 15.63
N ALA A 142 -25.37 -2.18 14.46
CA ALA A 142 -24.65 -0.93 14.30
C ALA A 142 -25.39 0.08 13.43
N ARG A 143 -25.04 1.37 13.55
CA ARG A 143 -25.52 2.41 12.62
C ARG A 143 -24.71 2.43 11.33
N VAL A 144 -23.42 2.10 11.43
CA VAL A 144 -22.47 2.10 10.29
C VAL A 144 -21.55 0.87 10.38
N LEU A 145 -21.28 0.23 9.25
CA LEU A 145 -20.24 -0.79 9.09
C LEU A 145 -19.13 -0.27 8.19
N VAL A 146 -17.88 -0.31 8.68
CA VAL A 146 -16.67 0.03 7.92
C VAL A 146 -15.95 -1.24 7.51
N GLY A 147 -15.74 -1.45 6.21
CA GLY A 147 -14.89 -2.49 5.66
C GLY A 147 -13.43 -2.04 5.66
N ALA A 148 -12.64 -2.54 6.62
CA ALA A 148 -11.20 -2.41 6.72
C ALA A 148 -10.53 -3.80 6.69
N ASP A 149 -11.25 -4.80 6.18
CA ASP A 149 -10.95 -6.23 6.20
C ASP A 149 -10.02 -6.69 5.05
N GLY A 150 -9.30 -5.72 4.47
CA GLY A 150 -8.24 -5.94 3.52
C GLY A 150 -8.73 -6.36 2.12
N VAL A 151 -7.84 -6.98 1.34
CA VAL A 151 -8.10 -7.36 -0.06
C VAL A 151 -9.26 -8.33 -0.23
N GLY A 152 -9.52 -9.17 0.78
CA GLY A 152 -10.65 -10.12 0.78
C GLY A 152 -11.97 -9.54 1.25
N SER A 153 -12.09 -8.22 1.37
CA SER A 153 -13.20 -7.52 2.00
C SER A 153 -14.58 -8.01 1.59
N ARG A 154 -15.38 -8.36 2.60
CA ARG A 154 -16.81 -8.70 2.40
C ARG A 154 -17.63 -7.46 2.07
N VAL A 155 -17.29 -6.32 2.68
CA VAL A 155 -17.97 -5.06 2.42
C VAL A 155 -17.74 -4.60 0.98
N ARG A 156 -16.49 -4.68 0.49
CA ARG A 156 -16.16 -4.39 -0.90
C ARG A 156 -16.93 -5.28 -1.88
N LYS A 157 -16.96 -6.60 -1.63
CA LYS A 157 -17.72 -7.56 -2.46
C LYS A 157 -19.21 -7.21 -2.51
N HIS A 158 -19.80 -6.80 -1.38
CA HIS A 158 -21.19 -6.38 -1.33
C HIS A 158 -21.44 -5.08 -2.12
N LEU A 159 -20.48 -4.15 -2.12
CA LEU A 159 -20.55 -2.92 -2.94
C LEU A 159 -20.44 -3.20 -4.45
N ASN A 160 -20.37 -4.47 -4.83
CA ASN A 160 -20.31 -4.94 -6.21
C ASN A 160 -19.10 -4.41 -6.98
N ALA A 161 -17.96 -4.49 -6.33
CA ALA A 161 -16.68 -4.12 -6.91
C ALA A 161 -16.18 -5.16 -7.94
N GLU A 162 -17.07 -5.84 -8.67
CA GLU A 162 -16.74 -6.79 -9.74
C GLU A 162 -15.98 -6.12 -10.89
N SER A 163 -16.05 -4.79 -10.97
CA SER A 163 -15.29 -3.98 -11.92
C SER A 163 -13.82 -3.77 -11.55
N ASP A 164 -13.33 -4.39 -10.49
CA ASP A 164 -12.01 -4.09 -9.93
C ASP A 164 -10.82 -4.58 -10.76
N GLY A 165 -11.06 -5.36 -11.77
CA GLY A 165 -10.02 -5.92 -12.61
C GLY A 165 -9.18 -6.98 -11.88
N THR A 166 -8.11 -7.41 -12.53
CA THR A 166 -7.16 -8.37 -11.98
C THR A 166 -6.30 -7.72 -10.90
N PRO A 167 -6.13 -8.35 -9.72
CA PRO A 167 -5.34 -7.78 -8.65
C PRO A 167 -3.85 -7.76 -8.98
N ILE A 168 -3.16 -6.77 -8.44
CA ILE A 168 -1.70 -6.75 -8.32
C ILE A 168 -1.29 -7.96 -7.48
N ARG A 169 -0.18 -8.58 -7.80
CA ARG A 169 0.35 -9.73 -7.09
C ARG A 169 1.64 -9.38 -6.39
N LEU A 170 1.70 -9.68 -5.12
CA LEU A 170 2.86 -9.47 -4.25
C LEU A 170 3.37 -10.82 -3.79
N PHE A 171 4.67 -11.07 -3.93
CA PHE A 171 5.35 -12.26 -3.40
C PHE A 171 6.39 -11.80 -2.41
N ARG A 172 6.45 -12.46 -1.26
CA ARG A 172 7.33 -12.02 -0.18
C ARG A 172 7.85 -13.18 0.65
N LEU A 173 9.08 -13.04 1.14
CA LEU A 173 9.68 -13.89 2.14
C LEU A 173 10.62 -13.07 3.05
N GLU A 174 10.67 -13.37 4.34
CA GLU A 174 11.77 -12.98 5.22
C GLU A 174 12.82 -14.08 5.26
N ILE A 175 14.09 -13.69 5.13
CA ILE A 175 15.24 -14.58 5.08
C ILE A 175 16.37 -14.04 5.97
N PRO A 176 17.26 -14.90 6.49
CA PRO A 176 18.48 -14.43 7.12
C PRO A 176 19.34 -13.62 6.16
N ALA A 177 19.88 -12.50 6.62
CA ALA A 177 20.89 -11.75 5.88
C ALA A 177 22.23 -12.51 5.98
N ARG A 178 22.65 -13.09 4.86
CA ARG A 178 23.95 -13.74 4.76
C ARG A 178 24.93 -12.80 4.06
N GLY A 179 26.10 -12.57 4.68
CA GLY A 179 27.11 -11.64 4.15
C GLY A 179 26.83 -10.17 4.52
N ALA A 180 27.67 -9.28 4.00
CA ALA A 180 27.59 -7.83 4.27
C ALA A 180 26.50 -7.16 3.44
N TRP A 181 25.23 -7.43 3.76
CA TRP A 181 24.13 -6.69 3.15
C TRP A 181 23.97 -5.31 3.82
N ARG A 182 23.81 -4.27 3.00
CA ARG A 182 23.64 -2.89 3.51
C ARG A 182 22.33 -2.75 4.29
N SER A 183 22.44 -2.30 5.53
CA SER A 183 21.26 -2.02 6.39
C SER A 183 20.70 -0.60 6.19
N ASP A 184 21.45 0.28 5.49
CA ASP A 184 21.13 1.71 5.35
C ASP A 184 20.44 2.08 4.03
N ALA A 185 20.12 1.08 3.18
CA ALA A 185 19.48 1.31 1.90
C ALA A 185 18.42 0.25 1.60
N MET A 186 17.31 0.70 1.04
CA MET A 186 16.27 -0.15 0.45
C MET A 186 16.58 -0.34 -1.04
N LEU A 187 16.62 -1.57 -1.51
CA LEU A 187 16.82 -1.86 -2.93
C LEU A 187 15.49 -2.06 -3.65
N TYR A 188 15.37 -1.40 -4.79
CA TYR A 188 14.30 -1.56 -5.78
C TYR A 188 14.92 -1.97 -7.11
N ASP A 189 14.79 -3.24 -7.51
CA ASP A 189 15.35 -3.77 -8.75
C ASP A 189 14.28 -3.98 -9.82
N PHE A 190 14.40 -3.25 -10.92
CA PHE A 190 13.52 -3.32 -12.07
C PHE A 190 14.00 -4.30 -13.15
N SER A 191 15.16 -4.97 -12.97
CA SER A 191 15.70 -5.92 -13.94
C SER A 191 14.71 -7.02 -14.34
N PRO A 192 13.85 -7.53 -13.44
CA PRO A 192 12.84 -8.54 -13.81
C PRO A 192 11.83 -8.08 -14.85
N MET A 193 11.72 -6.76 -15.13
CA MET A 193 10.85 -6.28 -16.22
C MET A 193 11.29 -6.75 -17.59
N SER A 194 12.57 -7.08 -17.78
CA SER A 194 13.11 -7.71 -18.99
C SER A 194 12.55 -9.12 -19.20
N ASP A 195 12.21 -9.80 -18.12
CA ASP A 195 11.66 -11.16 -18.10
C ASP A 195 10.13 -11.14 -17.91
N ARG A 196 9.46 -10.20 -18.53
CA ARG A 196 7.98 -10.04 -18.54
C ARG A 196 7.34 -9.55 -17.23
N LEU A 197 8.07 -9.38 -16.12
CA LEU A 197 7.50 -8.75 -14.94
C LEU A 197 6.97 -7.34 -15.29
N ARG A 198 5.88 -6.92 -14.68
CA ARG A 198 5.40 -5.53 -14.69
C ARG A 198 5.34 -5.04 -13.27
N GLY A 199 6.49 -4.57 -12.78
CA GLY A 199 6.71 -4.22 -11.39
C GLY A 199 8.19 -4.20 -11.05
N TYR A 200 8.51 -4.52 -9.82
CA TYR A 200 9.88 -4.50 -9.32
C TYR A 200 10.09 -5.60 -8.27
N LEU A 201 11.36 -5.94 -8.03
CA LEU A 201 11.83 -6.74 -6.92
C LEU A 201 12.35 -5.81 -5.83
N TRP A 202 12.13 -6.16 -4.57
CA TRP A 202 12.69 -5.42 -3.44
C TRP A 202 13.56 -6.28 -2.54
N VAL A 203 14.54 -5.64 -1.90
CA VAL A 203 15.31 -6.18 -0.78
C VAL A 203 15.42 -5.09 0.28
N PHE A 204 14.75 -5.29 1.42
CA PHE A 204 14.69 -4.33 2.52
C PHE A 204 15.30 -4.93 3.78
N PRO A 205 16.15 -4.21 4.50
CA PRO A 205 16.71 -4.67 5.77
C PRO A 205 15.63 -4.59 6.87
N VAL A 206 15.29 -5.73 7.49
CA VAL A 206 14.29 -5.79 8.57
C VAL A 206 14.94 -5.53 9.93
N ASP A 207 16.13 -6.08 10.10
CA ASP A 207 17.03 -5.89 11.22
C ASP A 207 18.46 -6.22 10.73
N GLY A 208 19.45 -6.16 11.58
CA GLY A 208 20.84 -6.47 11.19
C GLY A 208 21.07 -7.90 10.71
N GLU A 209 20.10 -8.79 10.92
CA GLU A 209 20.21 -10.23 10.67
C GLU A 209 19.26 -10.76 9.60
N ARG A 210 18.23 -10.00 9.19
CA ARG A 210 17.19 -10.44 8.25
C ARG A 210 16.89 -9.43 7.16
N LEU A 211 16.47 -9.98 6.02
CA LEU A 211 15.99 -9.24 4.87
C LEU A 211 14.54 -9.61 4.58
N ASN A 212 13.74 -8.62 4.24
CA ASN A 212 12.45 -8.79 3.60
C ASN A 212 12.66 -8.68 2.09
N VAL A 213 12.44 -9.76 1.39
CA VAL A 213 12.63 -9.83 -0.06
C VAL A 213 11.31 -10.17 -0.75
N GLY A 214 11.10 -9.64 -1.92
CA GLY A 214 9.89 -9.95 -2.67
C GLY A 214 9.83 -9.28 -4.03
N LEU A 215 8.71 -9.48 -4.70
CA LEU A 215 8.36 -8.79 -5.94
C LEU A 215 6.91 -8.33 -5.95
N MET A 216 6.67 -7.26 -6.67
CA MET A 216 5.36 -6.76 -7.05
C MET A 216 5.15 -6.96 -8.55
N HIS A 217 3.93 -7.35 -8.95
CA HIS A 217 3.56 -7.54 -10.34
C HIS A 217 2.18 -6.94 -10.65
N ASP A 218 2.11 -5.96 -11.57
CA ASP A 218 0.85 -5.49 -12.18
C ASP A 218 0.40 -6.53 -13.22
N PRO A 219 -0.89 -6.88 -13.26
CA PRO A 219 -1.44 -7.93 -14.13
C PRO A 219 -1.53 -7.52 -15.62
N ALA A 220 -0.86 -6.48 -16.06
CA ALA A 220 -0.80 -6.08 -17.48
C ALA A 220 -0.25 -7.20 -18.38
N VAL A 221 0.55 -8.08 -17.83
CA VAL A 221 1.03 -9.33 -18.44
C VAL A 221 0.59 -10.48 -17.55
N ALA A 222 -0.02 -11.50 -18.12
CA ALA A 222 -0.39 -12.70 -17.36
C ALA A 222 0.87 -13.51 -17.01
N LEU A 223 1.10 -13.70 -15.71
CA LEU A 223 2.11 -14.60 -15.15
C LEU A 223 1.47 -15.46 -14.06
N SER A 224 1.77 -16.75 -14.07
CA SER A 224 1.35 -17.68 -13.02
C SER A 224 2.10 -17.44 -11.70
N GLY A 225 1.62 -18.02 -10.60
CA GLY A 225 2.35 -17.97 -9.33
C GLY A 225 3.71 -18.63 -9.40
N ALA A 226 3.83 -19.72 -10.14
CA ALA A 226 5.10 -20.43 -10.33
C ALA A 226 6.11 -19.60 -11.15
N GLU A 227 5.66 -18.90 -12.22
CA GLU A 227 6.51 -18.00 -12.99
C GLU A 227 7.01 -16.82 -12.13
N LEU A 228 6.14 -16.23 -11.31
CA LEU A 228 6.53 -15.13 -10.42
C LEU A 228 7.51 -15.58 -9.35
N ASP A 229 7.34 -16.77 -8.77
CA ASP A 229 8.27 -17.33 -7.81
C ASP A 229 9.62 -17.65 -8.48
N ALA A 230 9.63 -18.24 -9.68
CA ALA A 230 10.84 -18.49 -10.45
C ALA A 230 11.59 -17.20 -10.80
N LEU A 231 10.89 -16.14 -11.18
CA LEU A 231 11.49 -14.82 -11.42
C LEU A 231 12.14 -14.27 -10.14
N LEU A 232 11.46 -14.39 -9.00
CA LEU A 232 12.02 -13.98 -7.72
C LEU A 232 13.30 -14.72 -7.39
N HIS A 233 13.31 -16.05 -7.51
CA HIS A 233 14.50 -16.87 -7.29
C HIS A 233 15.65 -16.50 -8.24
N LYS A 234 15.38 -16.38 -9.55
CA LYS A 234 16.35 -16.01 -10.59
C LYS A 234 17.05 -14.69 -10.25
N HIS A 235 16.27 -13.64 -9.99
CA HIS A 235 16.82 -12.30 -9.80
C HIS A 235 17.47 -12.09 -8.44
N LEU A 236 16.97 -12.72 -7.39
CA LEU A 236 17.65 -12.74 -6.08
C LEU A 236 18.97 -13.53 -6.15
N GLY A 237 19.02 -14.64 -6.88
CA GLY A 237 20.24 -15.40 -7.11
C GLY A 237 21.36 -14.57 -7.73
N ARG A 238 21.02 -13.66 -8.67
CA ARG A 238 21.98 -12.69 -9.25
C ARG A 238 22.52 -11.69 -8.22
N LEU A 239 21.78 -11.44 -7.15
CA LEU A 239 22.20 -10.60 -6.02
C LEU A 239 22.92 -11.40 -4.93
N GLY A 240 23.22 -12.69 -5.18
CA GLY A 240 23.84 -13.59 -4.20
C GLY A 240 22.87 -14.05 -3.10
N ILE A 241 21.57 -13.86 -3.27
CA ILE A 241 20.53 -14.22 -2.30
C ILE A 241 19.87 -15.52 -2.73
N THR A 242 19.93 -16.54 -1.89
CA THR A 242 19.26 -17.83 -2.11
C THR A 242 18.05 -17.93 -1.19
N LEU A 243 16.89 -18.22 -1.77
CA LEU A 243 15.66 -18.43 -1.00
C LEU A 243 15.62 -19.87 -0.46
N PRO A 244 15.30 -20.08 0.82
CA PRO A 244 15.20 -21.42 1.42
C PRO A 244 13.92 -22.17 1.02
N ARG A 245 12.93 -21.49 0.50
CA ARG A 245 11.62 -22.02 0.09
C ARG A 245 10.92 -21.08 -0.87
N ALA A 246 9.84 -21.53 -1.49
CA ALA A 246 8.98 -20.68 -2.32
C ALA A 246 8.41 -19.49 -1.53
N ALA A 247 8.30 -18.35 -2.19
CA ALA A 247 7.67 -17.18 -1.63
C ALA A 247 6.15 -17.30 -1.66
N ARG A 248 5.48 -16.74 -0.66
CA ARG A 248 4.03 -16.72 -0.60
C ARG A 248 3.48 -15.52 -1.36
N GLY A 249 2.50 -15.78 -2.24
CA GLY A 249 1.82 -14.76 -3.03
C GLY A 249 0.59 -14.19 -2.34
N TRP A 250 0.36 -12.89 -2.50
CA TRP A 250 -0.78 -12.14 -1.97
C TRP A 250 -1.35 -11.20 -3.03
N PRO A 251 -2.66 -11.11 -3.17
CA PRO A 251 -3.28 -10.12 -4.03
C PRO A 251 -3.34 -8.75 -3.33
N ALA A 252 -3.40 -7.69 -4.15
CA ALA A 252 -3.77 -6.34 -3.72
C ALA A 252 -4.55 -5.65 -4.84
N PHE A 253 -5.47 -4.76 -4.50
CA PHE A 253 -6.20 -4.00 -5.51
C PHE A 253 -5.71 -2.56 -5.53
N GLY A 254 -5.29 -2.11 -6.69
CA GLY A 254 -4.95 -0.72 -6.91
C GLY A 254 -6.20 0.17 -6.86
N TYR A 255 -6.04 1.39 -6.36
CA TYR A 255 -7.11 2.37 -6.27
C TYR A 255 -7.79 2.63 -7.62
N GLN A 256 -9.12 2.60 -7.62
CA GLN A 256 -9.98 2.87 -8.77
C GLN A 256 -10.89 4.07 -8.44
N PRO A 257 -10.72 5.24 -9.07
CA PRO A 257 -11.54 6.41 -8.78
C PRO A 257 -13.04 6.23 -9.04
N SER A 258 -13.40 5.27 -9.89
CA SER A 258 -14.80 4.93 -10.25
C SER A 258 -15.40 3.85 -9.35
N ALA A 259 -14.59 3.10 -8.60
CA ALA A 259 -15.09 1.99 -7.78
C ALA A 259 -16.07 2.48 -6.70
N PRO A 260 -17.14 1.74 -6.44
CA PRO A 260 -18.03 2.01 -5.31
C PRO A 260 -17.29 1.66 -4.00
N ILE A 261 -17.02 2.68 -3.20
CA ILE A 261 -16.36 2.55 -1.89
C ILE A 261 -17.31 2.86 -0.72
N ALA A 262 -18.56 3.17 -1.01
CA ALA A 262 -19.61 3.40 -0.03
C ALA A 262 -21.00 3.14 -0.60
N ALA A 263 -21.94 2.79 0.28
CA ALA A 263 -23.38 2.70 0.06
C ALA A 263 -24.12 3.09 1.35
N LEU A 264 -25.44 2.85 1.40
CA LEU A 264 -26.21 3.09 2.62
C LEU A 264 -25.55 2.37 3.80
N ARG A 265 -25.16 3.11 4.83
CA ARG A 265 -24.53 2.63 6.08
C ARG A 265 -23.21 1.87 5.94
N LEU A 266 -22.65 1.82 4.74
CA LEU A 266 -21.41 1.09 4.43
C LEU A 266 -20.37 2.02 3.84
N LEU A 267 -19.11 1.85 4.24
CA LEU A 267 -17.94 2.41 3.54
C LEU A 267 -16.70 1.53 3.71
N THR A 268 -15.71 1.70 2.83
CA THR A 268 -14.46 0.94 2.86
C THR A 268 -13.25 1.86 2.99
N VAL A 269 -12.18 1.34 3.60
CA VAL A 269 -10.88 2.00 3.78
C VAL A 269 -9.72 1.01 3.59
N GLY A 270 -8.53 1.51 3.33
CA GLY A 270 -7.32 0.69 3.15
C GLY A 270 -7.40 -0.21 1.93
N ASP A 271 -6.84 -1.43 2.02
CA ASP A 271 -6.82 -2.40 0.91
C ASP A 271 -8.24 -2.71 0.39
N ALA A 272 -9.25 -2.59 1.23
CA ALA A 272 -10.66 -2.75 0.83
C ALA A 272 -11.15 -1.63 -0.10
N ALA A 273 -10.60 -0.43 0.00
CA ALA A 273 -10.89 0.71 -0.88
C ALA A 273 -9.89 0.87 -2.03
N GLY A 274 -8.76 0.16 -1.97
CA GLY A 274 -7.69 0.20 -2.95
C GLY A 274 -6.49 1.03 -2.51
N ILE A 275 -5.29 0.52 -2.85
CA ILE A 275 -3.99 1.08 -2.48
C ILE A 275 -3.26 1.69 -3.68
N ASP A 276 -2.05 2.21 -3.48
CA ASP A 276 -1.17 2.65 -4.55
C ASP A 276 -0.83 1.51 -5.52
N ALA A 277 -1.09 1.74 -6.80
CA ALA A 277 -0.85 0.76 -7.85
C ALA A 277 0.59 0.81 -8.40
N LEU A 278 1.38 1.83 -8.06
CA LEU A 278 2.74 2.03 -8.55
C LEU A 278 3.78 1.32 -7.68
N THR A 279 3.68 1.51 -6.37
CA THR A 279 4.63 0.96 -5.39
C THR A 279 4.03 -0.03 -4.42
N GLY A 280 2.70 -0.14 -4.37
CA GLY A 280 2.01 -0.99 -3.40
C GLY A 280 1.93 -0.37 -2.00
N GLU A 281 2.12 0.94 -1.85
CA GLU A 281 1.97 1.62 -0.56
C GLU A 281 0.52 1.53 -0.09
N GLY A 282 0.30 0.92 1.09
CA GLY A 282 -1.03 0.71 1.64
C GLY A 282 -1.19 1.25 3.06
N ILE A 283 -0.10 1.39 3.84
CA ILE A 283 -0.19 1.82 5.25
C ILE A 283 -0.60 3.28 5.34
N ALA A 284 0.17 4.19 4.72
CA ALA A 284 -0.15 5.62 4.69
C ALA A 284 -1.51 5.89 4.06
N VAL A 285 -1.76 5.27 2.90
CA VAL A 285 -3.02 5.36 2.17
C VAL A 285 -4.20 4.98 3.05
N GLY A 286 -4.10 3.85 3.76
CA GLY A 286 -5.16 3.38 4.67
C GLY A 286 -5.41 4.33 5.83
N MET A 287 -4.36 4.90 6.42
CA MET A 287 -4.46 5.86 7.53
C MET A 287 -5.08 7.20 7.08
N GLU A 288 -4.75 7.68 5.90
CA GLU A 288 -5.36 8.90 5.36
C GLU A 288 -6.82 8.70 4.93
N GLN A 289 -7.13 7.56 4.29
CA GLN A 289 -8.53 7.22 3.98
C GLN A 289 -9.37 7.11 5.25
N ALA A 290 -8.80 6.58 6.34
CA ALA A 290 -9.44 6.47 7.64
C ALA A 290 -9.87 7.85 8.19
N GLN A 291 -9.04 8.88 8.01
CA GLN A 291 -9.38 10.23 8.43
C GLN A 291 -10.58 10.79 7.65
N VAL A 292 -10.60 10.59 6.32
CA VAL A 292 -11.74 10.99 5.47
C VAL A 292 -13.01 10.22 5.82
N ALA A 293 -12.87 8.93 6.15
CA ALA A 293 -13.97 8.09 6.58
C ALA A 293 -14.56 8.57 7.92
N ALA A 294 -13.69 8.91 8.88
CA ALA A 294 -14.13 9.43 10.18
C ALA A 294 -14.90 10.74 10.04
N ASP A 295 -14.47 11.68 9.18
CA ASP A 295 -15.20 12.91 8.90
C ASP A 295 -16.60 12.64 8.30
N ALA A 296 -16.69 11.66 7.40
CA ALA A 296 -17.96 11.28 6.81
C ALA A 296 -18.90 10.61 7.81
N ILE A 297 -18.36 9.75 8.68
CA ILE A 297 -19.14 9.04 9.72
C ILE A 297 -19.65 10.01 10.79
N VAL A 298 -18.79 10.88 11.33
CA VAL A 298 -19.20 11.87 12.35
C VAL A 298 -20.30 12.77 11.80
N ARG A 299 -20.17 13.23 10.55
CA ARG A 299 -21.23 13.99 9.87
C ARG A 299 -22.53 13.18 9.76
N ALA A 300 -22.46 11.93 9.35
CA ALA A 300 -23.62 11.06 9.21
C ALA A 300 -24.30 10.80 10.56
N LEU A 301 -23.56 10.63 11.63
CA LEU A 301 -24.06 10.46 12.98
C LEU A 301 -24.79 11.71 13.47
N GLY A 302 -24.28 12.91 13.15
CA GLY A 302 -24.90 14.19 13.52
C GLY A 302 -26.12 14.56 12.69
N THR A 303 -26.14 14.20 11.39
CA THR A 303 -27.26 14.58 10.47
C THR A 303 -28.33 13.50 10.30
N GLY A 304 -28.03 12.24 10.66
CA GLY A 304 -28.89 11.10 10.36
C GLY A 304 -28.85 10.63 8.91
N ASP A 305 -28.01 11.23 8.03
CA ASP A 305 -27.88 10.80 6.64
C ASP A 305 -26.73 9.80 6.46
N PHE A 306 -27.06 8.53 6.39
CA PHE A 306 -26.13 7.41 6.27
C PHE A 306 -25.94 6.93 4.82
N ARG A 307 -26.35 7.68 3.81
CA ARG A 307 -26.20 7.30 2.38
C ARG A 307 -24.76 7.39 1.88
N PHE A 308 -23.90 8.15 2.56
CA PHE A 308 -22.49 8.39 2.20
C PHE A 308 -22.28 8.81 0.73
N ALA A 309 -23.26 9.44 0.10
CA ALA A 309 -23.23 9.82 -1.32
C ALA A 309 -22.03 10.71 -1.69
N GLY A 310 -21.51 11.49 -0.74
CA GLY A 310 -20.34 12.37 -0.92
C GLY A 310 -18.98 11.72 -0.63
N TYR A 311 -18.92 10.55 -0.01
CA TYR A 311 -17.67 9.96 0.52
C TYR A 311 -16.64 9.72 -0.58
N ARG A 312 -17.02 9.06 -1.69
CA ARG A 312 -16.10 8.84 -2.81
C ARG A 312 -15.52 10.15 -3.37
N ARG A 313 -16.32 11.21 -3.46
CA ARG A 313 -15.86 12.54 -3.87
C ARG A 313 -14.90 13.13 -2.85
N ALA A 314 -15.16 12.96 -1.56
CA ALA A 314 -14.29 13.42 -0.48
C ALA A 314 -12.92 12.73 -0.55
N VAL A 315 -12.87 11.40 -0.67
CA VAL A 315 -11.62 10.65 -0.86
C VAL A 315 -10.86 11.14 -2.10
N ARG A 316 -11.52 11.30 -3.24
CA ARG A 316 -10.87 11.79 -4.48
C ARG A 316 -10.28 13.19 -4.36
N ARG A 317 -10.89 14.08 -3.56
CA ARG A 317 -10.43 15.47 -3.37
C ARG A 317 -9.36 15.59 -2.28
N ALA A 318 -9.33 14.69 -1.32
CA ALA A 318 -8.31 14.62 -0.30
C ALA A 318 -6.92 14.37 -0.91
N THR A 319 -5.87 14.68 -0.18
CA THR A 319 -4.48 14.47 -0.62
C THR A 319 -4.26 13.03 -1.06
N VAL A 320 -4.71 12.06 -0.28
CA VAL A 320 -4.59 10.63 -0.61
C VAL A 320 -5.20 10.29 -1.97
N GLY A 321 -6.39 10.79 -2.30
CA GLY A 321 -7.02 10.48 -3.58
C GLY A 321 -6.36 11.18 -4.78
N ARG A 322 -5.79 12.36 -4.57
CA ARG A 322 -5.02 13.09 -5.59
C ARG A 322 -3.69 12.38 -5.89
N GLU A 323 -2.99 11.91 -4.85
CA GLU A 323 -1.77 11.12 -4.97
C GLU A 323 -2.03 9.78 -5.67
N LEU A 324 -3.01 9.01 -5.21
CA LEU A 324 -3.40 7.73 -5.82
C LEU A 324 -3.79 7.85 -7.30
N ALA A 325 -4.36 8.99 -7.70
CA ALA A 325 -4.68 9.23 -9.11
C ALA A 325 -3.40 9.39 -9.96
N ILE A 326 -2.37 10.04 -9.42
CA ILE A 326 -1.06 10.17 -10.06
C ILE A 326 -0.35 8.83 -10.12
N ASP A 327 -0.28 8.12 -9.00
CA ASP A 327 0.36 6.81 -8.94
C ASP A 327 -0.26 5.82 -9.92
N ARG A 328 -1.59 5.82 -10.01
CA ARG A 328 -2.31 5.01 -11.00
C ARG A 328 -1.95 5.40 -12.44
N TRP A 329 -1.80 6.69 -12.72
CA TRP A 329 -1.41 7.17 -14.03
C TRP A 329 0.04 6.77 -14.36
N LEU A 330 0.97 6.97 -13.43
CA LEU A 330 2.37 6.54 -13.57
C LEU A 330 2.50 5.02 -13.72
N ALA A 331 1.74 4.24 -12.94
CA ALA A 331 1.71 2.78 -13.05
C ALA A 331 1.23 2.33 -14.45
N ARG A 332 0.23 2.99 -15.01
CA ARG A 332 -0.21 2.71 -16.38
C ARG A 332 0.88 3.00 -17.43
N LEU A 333 1.59 4.11 -17.28
CA LEU A 333 2.70 4.42 -18.17
C LEU A 333 3.81 3.37 -18.04
N LEU A 334 4.25 3.10 -16.81
CA LEU A 334 5.39 2.23 -16.53
C LEU A 334 5.09 0.76 -16.80
N TYR A 335 3.92 0.24 -16.38
CA TYR A 335 3.64 -1.20 -16.40
C TYR A 335 2.82 -1.64 -17.62
N ARG A 336 2.01 -0.75 -18.22
CA ARG A 336 1.11 -1.07 -19.33
C ARG A 336 1.46 -0.38 -20.64
N GLY A 337 2.32 0.64 -20.60
CA GLY A 337 2.85 1.32 -21.76
C GLY A 337 4.17 0.73 -22.26
N ASP A 338 4.94 1.54 -22.98
CA ASP A 338 6.33 1.24 -23.33
C ASP A 338 7.21 1.37 -22.06
N TRP A 339 7.28 0.29 -21.31
CA TRP A 339 7.95 0.26 -20.02
C TRP A 339 9.44 0.65 -20.10
N ARG A 340 10.15 0.28 -21.20
CA ARG A 340 11.56 0.65 -21.39
C ARG A 340 11.74 2.14 -21.42
N ARG A 341 10.87 2.82 -22.16
CA ARG A 341 10.87 4.27 -22.25
C ARG A 341 10.58 4.94 -20.91
N TRP A 342 9.58 4.45 -20.17
CA TRP A 342 9.18 5.06 -18.92
C TRP A 342 10.12 4.71 -17.78
N LEU A 343 10.68 3.51 -17.77
CA LEU A 343 11.72 3.12 -16.81
C LEU A 343 12.98 3.98 -17.02
N SER A 344 13.36 4.27 -18.28
CA SER A 344 14.52 5.14 -18.54
C SER A 344 14.32 6.57 -18.00
N LEU A 345 13.08 7.08 -17.94
CA LEU A 345 12.78 8.33 -17.27
C LEU A 345 13.06 8.22 -15.76
N VAL A 346 12.55 7.19 -15.11
CA VAL A 346 12.75 6.95 -13.67
C VAL A 346 14.24 6.82 -13.33
N LEU A 347 15.01 6.12 -14.17
CA LEU A 347 16.43 5.87 -13.91
C LEU A 347 17.34 7.06 -14.24
N LEU A 348 17.03 7.85 -15.25
CA LEU A 348 17.94 8.85 -15.83
C LEU A 348 17.56 10.30 -15.54
N ASP A 349 16.32 10.58 -15.17
CA ASP A 349 15.91 11.96 -14.84
C ASP A 349 16.04 12.19 -13.32
N GLU A 350 17.02 13.00 -12.95
CA GLU A 350 17.33 13.31 -11.55
C GLU A 350 16.15 13.97 -10.84
N ARG A 351 15.46 14.89 -11.53
CA ARG A 351 14.33 15.60 -10.94
C ARG A 351 13.16 14.67 -10.63
N MET A 352 12.93 13.65 -11.46
CA MET A 352 11.90 12.63 -11.19
C MET A 352 12.22 11.82 -9.93
N LEU A 353 13.47 11.42 -9.78
CA LEU A 353 13.93 10.69 -8.58
C LEU A 353 13.84 11.55 -7.32
N GLU A 354 14.24 12.82 -7.40
CA GLU A 354 14.12 13.78 -6.28
C GLU A 354 12.67 13.99 -5.86
N LEU A 355 11.77 14.24 -6.82
CA LEU A 355 10.34 14.41 -6.53
C LEU A 355 9.76 13.17 -5.84
N TYR A 356 10.13 12.00 -6.33
CA TYR A 356 9.63 10.75 -5.77
C TYR A 356 10.24 10.46 -4.39
N ALA A 357 11.54 10.73 -4.20
CA ALA A 357 12.21 10.63 -2.90
C ALA A 357 11.62 11.60 -1.87
N ALA A 358 11.34 12.83 -2.28
CA ALA A 358 10.68 13.83 -1.42
C ALA A 358 9.27 13.40 -1.01
N ARG A 359 8.50 12.81 -1.95
CA ARG A 359 7.19 12.22 -1.65
C ARG A 359 7.28 11.08 -0.64
N VAL A 360 8.17 10.12 -0.87
CA VAL A 360 8.38 8.97 0.04
C VAL A 360 8.82 9.44 1.43
N SER A 361 9.60 10.51 1.48
CA SER A 361 10.02 11.17 2.74
C SER A 361 8.89 11.93 3.45
N GLY A 362 7.71 12.09 2.83
CA GLY A 362 6.61 12.89 3.36
C GLY A 362 6.82 14.40 3.25
N SER A 363 7.91 14.86 2.64
CA SER A 363 8.23 16.30 2.53
C SER A 363 7.54 16.98 1.34
N LEU A 364 6.84 16.22 0.48
CA LEU A 364 6.21 16.72 -0.73
C LEU A 364 4.93 15.96 -1.05
N VAL A 365 3.91 16.68 -1.50
CA VAL A 365 2.69 16.14 -2.12
C VAL A 365 2.87 16.21 -3.62
N LEU A 366 3.09 15.07 -4.28
CA LEU A 366 3.37 15.01 -5.72
C LEU A 366 2.23 15.60 -6.56
N ALA A 367 1.00 15.47 -6.06
CA ALA A 367 -0.19 16.04 -6.69
C ALA A 367 -0.16 17.57 -6.83
N ASP A 368 0.61 18.27 -6.02
CA ASP A 368 0.76 19.73 -6.10
C ASP A 368 1.87 20.14 -7.08
N HIS A 369 2.74 19.19 -7.48
CA HIS A 369 3.85 19.35 -8.42
C HIS A 369 3.57 18.81 -9.84
N LYS A 370 2.30 18.73 -10.23
CA LYS A 370 1.88 18.19 -11.54
C LYS A 370 2.57 18.86 -12.74
N ARG A 371 2.81 20.17 -12.66
CA ARG A 371 3.48 20.92 -13.75
C ARG A 371 4.92 20.47 -13.92
N GLU A 372 5.65 20.27 -12.83
CA GLU A 372 7.02 19.76 -12.85
C GLU A 372 7.07 18.33 -13.38
N LEU A 373 6.15 17.49 -12.92
CA LEU A 373 6.01 16.12 -13.38
C LEU A 373 5.74 16.07 -14.90
N VAL A 374 4.77 16.84 -15.40
CA VAL A 374 4.46 16.92 -16.82
C VAL A 374 5.64 17.48 -17.61
N PHE A 375 6.35 18.47 -17.08
CA PHE A 375 7.53 19.05 -17.73
C PHE A 375 8.68 18.03 -17.82
N ALA A 376 8.94 17.26 -16.77
CA ALA A 376 9.95 16.20 -16.77
C ALA A 376 9.61 15.13 -17.84
N LEU A 377 8.34 14.71 -17.91
CA LEU A 377 7.85 13.79 -18.92
C LEU A 377 8.00 14.38 -20.35
N TRP A 378 7.57 15.62 -20.55
CA TRP A 378 7.71 16.31 -21.82
C TRP A 378 9.17 16.43 -22.26
N ARG A 379 10.06 16.88 -21.37
CA ARG A 379 11.51 16.96 -21.60
C ARG A 379 12.08 15.60 -22.03
N HIS A 380 11.70 14.52 -21.35
CA HIS A 380 12.14 13.17 -21.67
C HIS A 380 11.62 12.71 -23.06
N LEU A 381 10.38 13.06 -23.40
CA LEU A 381 9.76 12.71 -24.68
C LEU A 381 10.42 13.38 -25.89
N PHE A 382 10.82 14.64 -25.75
CA PHE A 382 11.22 15.48 -26.89
C PHE A 382 12.74 15.69 -27.03
N ARG A 383 13.56 15.33 -26.03
CA ARG A 383 15.02 15.39 -26.16
C ARG A 383 15.55 14.16 -26.90
N ALA A 384 15.83 14.32 -28.21
CA ALA A 384 16.37 13.24 -29.09
C ALA A 384 17.68 12.62 -28.57
N ARG A 385 18.55 13.40 -27.86
CA ARG A 385 19.78 12.90 -27.23
C ARG A 385 19.52 12.01 -26.02
N SER A 386 18.52 12.29 -25.21
CA SER A 386 18.12 11.42 -24.08
C SER A 386 17.53 10.10 -24.59
N ARG A 387 16.78 10.12 -25.69
CA ARG A 387 16.25 8.90 -26.33
C ARG A 387 17.34 7.97 -26.78
N ARG A 388 18.40 8.47 -27.46
CA ARG A 388 19.52 7.64 -27.92
C ARG A 388 20.33 7.08 -26.76
N ARG A 389 20.60 7.86 -25.71
CA ARG A 389 21.29 7.37 -24.50
C ARG A 389 20.44 6.37 -23.72
N ALA A 390 19.13 6.61 -23.57
CA ALA A 390 18.22 5.69 -22.90
C ALA A 390 18.06 4.36 -23.66
N LEU A 391 17.95 4.41 -24.99
CA LEU A 391 17.89 3.22 -25.85
C LEU A 391 19.25 2.48 -25.88
N ALA A 392 20.36 3.20 -25.91
CA ALA A 392 21.69 2.61 -25.80
C ALA A 392 21.92 1.96 -24.43
N ALA A 393 21.57 2.64 -23.35
CA ALA A 393 21.63 2.05 -21.99
C ALA A 393 20.69 0.84 -21.85
N ALA A 394 19.48 0.91 -22.41
CA ALA A 394 18.55 -0.23 -22.41
C ALA A 394 19.00 -1.39 -23.31
N SER A 395 19.74 -1.13 -24.41
CA SER A 395 20.27 -2.17 -25.30
C SER A 395 21.57 -2.78 -24.81
N THR A 396 22.42 -2.03 -24.12
CA THR A 396 23.61 -2.57 -23.43
C THR A 396 23.24 -3.36 -22.17
N LEU A 397 22.01 -3.22 -21.69
CA LEU A 397 21.46 -3.88 -20.51
C LEU A 397 20.57 -5.10 -20.88
N ALA A 398 20.54 -5.51 -22.16
CA ALA A 398 19.93 -6.78 -22.54
C ALA A 398 20.76 -7.94 -21.96
N PRO A 399 20.13 -9.02 -21.46
CA PRO A 399 20.86 -10.19 -20.97
C PRO A 399 21.76 -10.73 -22.08
N PRO A 400 22.94 -11.23 -21.74
CA PRO A 400 23.90 -11.76 -22.73
C PRO A 400 23.32 -12.88 -23.63
N ASP A 401 22.26 -13.55 -23.18
CA ASP A 401 21.61 -14.64 -23.91
C ASP A 401 20.59 -14.18 -24.99
N ALA A 402 20.30 -12.88 -25.10
CA ALA A 402 19.34 -12.35 -26.10
C ALA A 402 20.05 -11.95 -27.43
N GLN A 403 21.37 -12.11 -27.52
CA GLN A 403 22.14 -11.80 -28.74
C GLN A 403 22.45 -13.06 -29.59
N ALA A 404 21.94 -14.23 -29.19
CA ALA A 404 22.19 -15.52 -29.87
C ALA A 404 20.91 -16.19 -30.39
N ALA A 405 19.87 -15.43 -30.76
CA ALA A 405 18.67 -15.96 -31.43
C ALA A 405 18.30 -15.07 -32.62
#